data_0739b8b6c08b6951fceca10878c25f85
#
_entry.id   0739b8b6c08b6951fceca10878c25f85
#
_cell.length_a   1.000
_cell.length_b   1.000
_cell.length_c   1.000
_cell.angle_alpha   90.00
_cell.angle_beta   90.00
_cell.angle_gamma   90.00
#
_symmetry.space_group_name_H-M   'P 1'
#
loop_
_entity.id
_entity.type
_entity.pdbx_description
1 polymer ?
#
loop_
_entity_poly.entity_id
_entity_poly.type
_entity_poly.pdbx_seq_one_letter_code
_entity_poly.pdbx_strand_id
1 'polypeptide(L)'
;MTPRSLQYLLNAHGAKLTVDGIFGPKAKAAVVAFQHAKGLGGSGVVQAPIWRALVVTVKHGSAGSAVRAVQDQINFRDLKDGRTLVVDGLFGPKTEASVRAFQKAMASQVTGFRVDGFVGPQTWQALVSGALSG
;
A
#
# COMPACT_ATOMS: atom_id res chain seq x y z
N MET A 1 4.97 5.02 -3.65
CA MET A 1 3.73 4.99 -2.86
C MET A 1 2.94 6.25 -3.15
N THR A 2 1.65 6.13 -3.40
CA THR A 2 0.80 7.31 -3.59
C THR A 2 0.50 7.97 -2.26
N PRO A 3 0.21 9.30 -2.24
CA PRO A 3 -0.19 9.94 -0.99
C PRO A 3 -1.45 9.35 -0.36
N ARG A 4 -2.40 8.89 -1.19
CA ARG A 4 -3.60 8.24 -0.68
C ARG A 4 -3.27 6.92 0.03
N SER A 5 -2.39 6.10 -0.56
CA SER A 5 -1.95 4.85 0.06
C SER A 5 -1.26 5.09 1.39
N LEU A 6 -0.42 6.12 1.46
CA LEU A 6 0.23 6.52 2.70
C LEU A 6 -0.80 6.88 3.76
N GLN A 7 -1.80 7.69 3.40
CA GLN A 7 -2.85 8.09 4.33
C GLN A 7 -3.65 6.89 4.83
N TYR A 8 -4.01 5.96 3.92
CA TYR A 8 -4.69 4.73 4.33
C TYR A 8 -3.84 3.90 5.28
N LEU A 9 -2.54 3.75 5.00
CA LEU A 9 -1.66 2.96 5.87
C LEU A 9 -1.46 3.62 7.23
N LEU A 10 -1.32 4.93 7.27
CA LEU A 10 -1.25 5.65 8.54
C LEU A 10 -2.54 5.44 9.34
N ASN A 11 -3.70 5.49 8.68
CA ASN A 11 -4.98 5.23 9.34
C ASN A 11 -5.06 3.79 9.85
N ALA A 12 -4.47 2.84 9.15
CA ALA A 12 -4.40 1.45 9.63
C ALA A 12 -3.61 1.33 10.93
N HIS A 13 -2.72 2.28 11.21
CA HIS A 13 -1.95 2.33 12.44
C HIS A 13 -2.53 3.31 13.46
N GLY A 14 -3.77 3.72 13.29
CA GLY A 14 -4.48 4.52 14.29
C GLY A 14 -4.58 6.01 14.00
N ALA A 15 -4.01 6.50 12.92
CA ALA A 15 -4.22 7.88 12.51
C ALA A 15 -5.66 8.10 12.05
N LYS A 16 -6.12 9.32 12.10
CA LYS A 16 -7.49 9.67 11.67
C LYS A 16 -7.41 10.76 10.61
N LEU A 17 -6.76 10.43 9.49
CA LEU A 17 -6.57 11.37 8.40
C LEU A 17 -7.73 11.28 7.43
N THR A 18 -8.09 12.43 6.85
CA THR A 18 -8.92 12.46 5.65
C THR A 18 -8.06 12.03 4.47
N VAL A 19 -8.53 11.03 3.72
CA VAL A 19 -7.79 10.51 2.58
C VAL A 19 -8.15 11.34 1.36
N ASP A 20 -7.37 12.37 1.11
CA ASP A 20 -7.57 13.32 0.02
C ASP A 20 -6.45 13.36 -1.00
N GLY A 21 -5.40 12.56 -0.79
CA GLY A 21 -4.25 12.51 -1.69
C GLY A 21 -3.29 13.69 -1.52
N ILE A 22 -3.49 14.51 -0.50
CA ILE A 22 -2.66 15.69 -0.25
C ILE A 22 -1.78 15.46 0.97
N PHE A 23 -0.47 15.53 0.77
CA PHE A 23 0.48 15.40 1.88
C PHE A 23 0.67 16.77 2.54
N GLY A 24 -0.29 17.12 3.38
CA GLY A 24 -0.26 18.38 4.11
C GLY A 24 0.26 18.23 5.54
N PRO A 25 0.11 19.29 6.36
CA PRO A 25 0.64 19.30 7.72
C PRO A 25 0.12 18.16 8.60
N LYS A 26 -1.15 17.77 8.44
CA LYS A 26 -1.73 16.67 9.24
C LYS A 26 -1.11 15.33 8.89
N ALA A 27 -0.91 15.06 7.61
CA ALA A 27 -0.25 13.82 7.18
C ALA A 27 1.20 13.79 7.66
N LYS A 28 1.91 14.91 7.54
CA LYS A 28 3.29 15.00 8.05
C LYS A 28 3.35 14.75 9.55
N ALA A 29 2.43 15.34 10.30
CA ALA A 29 2.38 15.13 11.76
C ALA A 29 2.13 13.66 12.10
N ALA A 30 1.27 12.98 11.33
CA ALA A 30 1.01 11.56 11.51
C ALA A 30 2.25 10.72 11.20
N VAL A 31 3.02 11.07 10.17
CA VAL A 31 4.29 10.39 9.86
C VAL A 31 5.27 10.57 11.00
N VAL A 32 5.43 11.79 11.49
CA VAL A 32 6.34 12.07 12.62
C VAL A 32 5.94 11.25 13.85
N ALA A 33 4.65 11.23 14.18
CA ALA A 33 4.16 10.46 15.33
C ALA A 33 4.44 8.96 15.14
N PHE A 34 4.25 8.45 13.94
CA PHE A 34 4.53 7.05 13.64
C PHE A 34 6.04 6.76 13.77
N GLN A 35 6.87 7.65 13.23
CA GLN A 35 8.33 7.50 13.35
C GLN A 35 8.77 7.45 14.80
N HIS A 36 8.25 8.32 15.66
CA HIS A 36 8.57 8.30 17.09
C HIS A 36 8.12 7.00 17.74
N ALA A 37 6.91 6.54 17.42
CA ALA A 37 6.39 5.29 17.99
C ALA A 37 7.22 4.08 17.60
N LYS A 38 7.87 4.10 16.44
CA LYS A 38 8.69 2.98 15.95
C LYS A 38 10.19 3.19 16.15
N GLY A 39 10.61 4.30 16.76
CA GLY A 39 12.03 4.58 16.97
C GLY A 39 12.79 4.90 15.69
N LEU A 40 12.10 5.46 14.69
CA LEU A 40 12.69 5.74 13.37
C LEU A 40 13.04 7.21 13.17
N GLY A 41 13.22 7.97 14.23
CA GLY A 41 13.51 9.39 14.16
C GLY A 41 12.24 10.21 14.15
N GLY A 42 12.20 11.31 13.43
CA GLY A 42 11.05 12.21 13.37
C GLY A 42 11.17 13.24 12.26
N SER A 43 11.78 12.85 11.13
CA SER A 43 12.02 13.75 10.00
C SER A 43 10.74 14.14 9.25
N GLY A 44 9.69 13.32 9.35
CA GLY A 44 8.49 13.52 8.56
C GLY A 44 8.64 13.13 7.09
N VAL A 45 9.76 12.52 6.73
CA VAL A 45 10.03 12.08 5.36
C VAL A 45 9.82 10.57 5.28
N VAL A 46 9.03 10.13 4.31
CA VAL A 46 8.72 8.70 4.13
C VAL A 46 9.81 8.06 3.29
N GLN A 47 10.66 7.30 3.96
CA GLN A 47 11.74 6.52 3.33
C GLN A 47 11.49 5.04 3.54
N ALA A 48 12.37 4.20 2.96
CA ALA A 48 12.19 2.75 3.00
C ALA A 48 11.93 2.18 4.40
N PRO A 49 12.67 2.52 5.45
CA PRO A 49 12.39 1.96 6.78
C PRO A 49 11.00 2.29 7.31
N ILE A 50 10.49 3.47 6.94
CA ILE A 50 9.18 3.92 7.41
C ILE A 50 8.07 3.16 6.71
N TRP A 51 8.08 3.10 5.37
CA TRP A 51 7.01 2.39 4.68
C TRP A 51 7.05 0.90 4.96
N ARG A 52 8.23 0.30 5.18
CA ARG A 52 8.32 -1.10 5.60
C ARG A 52 7.64 -1.35 6.92
N ALA A 53 7.72 -0.40 7.86
CA ALA A 53 7.03 -0.50 9.14
C ALA A 53 5.53 -0.23 9.00
N LEU A 54 5.13 0.57 8.00
CA LEU A 54 3.73 0.91 7.78
C LEU A 54 2.93 -0.22 7.15
N VAL A 55 3.54 -1.03 6.27
CA VAL A 55 2.79 -2.02 5.52
C VAL A 55 2.30 -3.16 6.41
N VAL A 56 1.11 -3.66 6.10
CA VAL A 56 0.45 -4.74 6.83
C VAL A 56 0.12 -5.82 5.82
N THR A 57 0.44 -7.07 6.15
CA THR A 57 0.07 -8.19 5.28
C THR A 57 -1.45 -8.33 5.25
N VAL A 58 -2.02 -8.34 4.05
CA VAL A 58 -3.45 -8.53 3.85
C VAL A 58 -3.67 -9.65 2.83
N LYS A 59 -4.82 -10.29 2.94
CA LYS A 59 -5.21 -11.44 2.12
C LYS A 59 -6.72 -11.51 2.03
N HIS A 60 -7.24 -12.48 1.27
CA HIS A 60 -8.68 -12.70 1.19
C HIS A 60 -9.28 -12.80 2.59
N GLY A 61 -10.30 -12.03 2.83
CA GLY A 61 -10.96 -11.93 4.14
C GLY A 61 -10.50 -10.77 5.00
N SER A 62 -9.37 -10.16 4.67
CA SER A 62 -8.92 -8.96 5.38
C SER A 62 -9.83 -7.77 5.08
N ALA A 63 -9.92 -6.84 6.03
CA ALA A 63 -10.72 -5.62 5.87
C ALA A 63 -10.02 -4.44 6.54
N GLY A 64 -10.32 -3.24 6.08
CA GLY A 64 -9.86 -2.02 6.71
C GLY A 64 -9.01 -1.15 5.80
N SER A 65 -8.33 -0.16 6.41
CA SER A 65 -7.57 0.85 5.67
C SER A 65 -6.38 0.29 4.91
N ALA A 66 -5.72 -0.74 5.43
CA ALA A 66 -4.61 -1.37 4.70
C ALA A 66 -5.09 -2.01 3.40
N VAL A 67 -6.27 -2.61 3.39
CA VAL A 67 -6.87 -3.15 2.16
C VAL A 67 -7.19 -2.02 1.18
N ARG A 68 -7.70 -0.89 1.67
CA ARG A 68 -7.95 0.28 0.82
C ARG A 68 -6.67 0.77 0.17
N ALA A 69 -5.55 0.74 0.91
CA ALA A 69 -4.25 1.11 0.36
C ALA A 69 -3.84 0.19 -0.79
N VAL A 70 -4.06 -1.12 -0.65
CA VAL A 70 -3.78 -2.09 -1.72
C VAL A 70 -4.64 -1.80 -2.94
N GLN A 71 -5.94 -1.62 -2.73
CA GLN A 71 -6.88 -1.38 -3.83
C GLN A 71 -6.55 -0.10 -4.58
N ASP A 72 -6.24 0.97 -3.84
CA ASP A 72 -5.84 2.25 -4.44
C ASP A 72 -4.53 2.11 -5.22
N GLN A 73 -3.56 1.40 -4.67
CA GLN A 73 -2.25 1.23 -5.29
C GLN A 73 -2.35 0.38 -6.57
N ILE A 74 -3.17 -0.66 -6.56
CA ILE A 74 -3.41 -1.49 -7.74
C ILE A 74 -4.10 -0.66 -8.83
N ASN A 75 -5.13 0.12 -8.47
CA ASN A 75 -5.80 0.99 -9.42
C ASN A 75 -4.83 1.99 -10.06
N PHE A 76 -3.91 2.53 -9.28
CA PHE A 76 -2.91 3.46 -9.77
C PHE A 76 -2.03 2.82 -10.84
N ARG A 77 -1.70 1.53 -10.69
CA ARG A 77 -0.82 0.83 -11.63
C ARG A 77 -1.57 0.28 -12.84
N ASP A 78 -2.84 -0.01 -12.69
CA ASP A 78 -3.61 -0.80 -13.67
C ASP A 78 -4.54 0.07 -14.51
N LEU A 79 -4.17 1.32 -14.71
CA LEU A 79 -4.98 2.27 -15.47
C LEU A 79 -5.22 1.85 -16.92
N LYS A 80 -4.36 0.99 -17.47
CA LYS A 80 -4.42 0.61 -18.88
C LYS A 80 -5.52 -0.37 -19.20
N ASP A 81 -5.94 -1.18 -18.24
CA ASP A 81 -6.94 -2.23 -18.47
C ASP A 81 -8.37 -1.75 -18.26
N GLY A 82 -8.55 -0.53 -17.82
CA GLY A 82 -9.87 0.00 -17.50
C GLY A 82 -10.56 -0.72 -16.35
N ARG A 83 -9.87 -1.64 -15.70
CA ARG A 83 -10.39 -2.36 -14.55
C ARG A 83 -10.06 -1.57 -13.30
N THR A 84 -11.09 -1.09 -12.65
CA THR A 84 -10.92 -0.33 -11.42
C THR A 84 -11.54 -1.13 -10.29
N LEU A 85 -10.73 -1.43 -9.29
CA LEU A 85 -11.23 -2.02 -8.07
C LEU A 85 -12.03 -0.97 -7.29
N VAL A 86 -13.11 -1.41 -6.68
CA VAL A 86 -13.82 -0.56 -5.72
C VAL A 86 -12.94 -0.48 -4.47
N VAL A 87 -12.62 0.73 -4.03
CA VAL A 87 -11.82 0.94 -2.82
C VAL A 87 -12.77 0.93 -1.64
N ASP A 88 -13.20 -0.28 -1.26
CA ASP A 88 -14.17 -0.49 -0.19
C ASP A 88 -13.56 -1.05 1.10
N GLY A 89 -12.25 -1.36 1.07
CA GLY A 89 -11.57 -1.91 2.22
C GLY A 89 -11.87 -3.39 2.48
N LEU A 90 -12.49 -4.08 1.53
CA LEU A 90 -12.82 -5.50 1.65
C LEU A 90 -11.98 -6.30 0.65
N PHE A 91 -11.17 -7.21 1.17
CA PHE A 91 -10.33 -8.06 0.33
C PHE A 91 -11.14 -9.28 -0.10
N GLY A 92 -11.88 -9.11 -1.17
CA GLY A 92 -12.72 -10.18 -1.73
C GLY A 92 -12.10 -10.79 -2.99
N PRO A 93 -12.90 -11.60 -3.73
CA PRO A 93 -12.39 -12.31 -4.91
C PRO A 93 -11.83 -11.40 -5.99
N LYS A 94 -12.43 -10.24 -6.22
CA LYS A 94 -11.93 -9.29 -7.24
C LYS A 94 -10.59 -8.70 -6.85
N THR A 95 -10.42 -8.33 -5.58
CA THR A 95 -9.15 -7.82 -5.08
C THR A 95 -8.09 -8.91 -5.16
N GLU A 96 -8.41 -10.13 -4.76
CA GLU A 96 -7.47 -11.25 -4.85
C GLU A 96 -7.05 -11.51 -6.30
N ALA A 97 -8.00 -11.51 -7.23
CA ALA A 97 -7.68 -11.73 -8.65
C ALA A 97 -6.73 -10.66 -9.18
N SER A 98 -6.95 -9.41 -8.80
CA SER A 98 -6.07 -8.30 -9.21
C SER A 98 -4.69 -8.42 -8.58
N VAL A 99 -4.61 -8.83 -7.31
CA VAL A 99 -3.32 -9.06 -6.64
C VAL A 99 -2.56 -10.17 -7.35
N ARG A 100 -3.21 -11.29 -7.65
CA ARG A 100 -2.55 -12.39 -8.35
C ARG A 100 -2.08 -12.00 -9.75
N ALA A 101 -2.87 -11.21 -10.47
CA ALA A 101 -2.49 -10.71 -11.79
C ALA A 101 -1.23 -9.83 -11.70
N PHE A 102 -1.18 -8.96 -10.71
CA PHE A 102 -0.01 -8.13 -10.45
C PHE A 102 1.21 -9.00 -10.09
N GLN A 103 1.02 -9.98 -9.22
CA GLN A 103 2.10 -10.88 -8.83
C GLN A 103 2.64 -11.69 -10.00
N LYS A 104 1.76 -12.16 -10.89
CA LYS A 104 2.17 -12.87 -12.10
C LYS A 104 3.02 -11.99 -13.01
N ALA A 105 2.62 -10.74 -13.19
CA ALA A 105 3.38 -9.79 -13.98
C ALA A 105 4.76 -9.56 -13.36
N MET A 106 4.83 -9.44 -12.03
CA MET A 106 6.12 -9.27 -11.34
C MET A 106 6.97 -10.54 -11.42
N ALA A 107 6.36 -11.71 -11.30
CA ALA A 107 7.08 -12.98 -11.36
C ALA A 107 7.73 -13.21 -12.72
N SER A 108 7.17 -12.63 -13.79
CA SER A 108 7.78 -12.71 -15.11
C SER A 108 9.07 -11.88 -15.22
N GLN A 109 9.29 -10.95 -14.31
CA GLN A 109 10.44 -10.04 -14.33
C GLN A 109 11.40 -10.29 -13.17
N VAL A 110 10.90 -10.81 -12.06
CA VAL A 110 11.68 -10.99 -10.83
C VAL A 110 11.64 -12.46 -10.44
N THR A 111 12.79 -13.11 -10.51
CA THR A 111 12.93 -14.51 -10.13
C THR A 111 12.59 -14.69 -8.65
N GLY A 112 11.73 -15.67 -8.35
CA GLY A 112 11.35 -15.97 -6.97
C GLY A 112 10.21 -15.12 -6.43
N PHE A 113 9.59 -14.29 -7.27
CA PHE A 113 8.42 -13.51 -6.83
C PHE A 113 7.23 -14.44 -6.64
N ARG A 114 6.59 -14.34 -5.49
CA ARG A 114 5.48 -15.26 -5.12
C ARG A 114 4.15 -14.81 -5.71
N VAL A 115 3.41 -15.78 -6.24
CA VAL A 115 2.04 -15.56 -6.71
C VAL A 115 1.12 -16.34 -5.78
N ASP A 116 0.81 -15.76 -4.63
CA ASP A 116 0.06 -16.43 -3.57
C ASP A 116 -1.25 -15.71 -3.20
N GLY A 117 -1.51 -14.56 -3.80
CA GLY A 117 -2.71 -13.77 -3.51
C GLY A 117 -2.62 -12.97 -2.21
N PHE A 118 -1.51 -13.06 -1.50
CA PHE A 118 -1.27 -12.31 -0.25
C PHE A 118 -0.46 -11.06 -0.57
N VAL A 119 -0.79 -9.94 0.06
CA VAL A 119 0.03 -8.74 -0.05
C VAL A 119 0.89 -8.65 1.20
N GLY A 120 2.00 -9.37 1.16
CA GLY A 120 3.02 -9.32 2.21
C GLY A 120 4.14 -8.35 1.83
N PRO A 121 5.26 -8.35 2.58
CA PRO A 121 6.34 -7.38 2.35
C PRO A 121 6.87 -7.35 0.92
N GLN A 122 7.04 -8.51 0.28
CA GLN A 122 7.54 -8.59 -1.09
C GLN A 122 6.59 -7.90 -2.07
N THR A 123 5.29 -8.20 -1.98
CA THR A 123 4.28 -7.61 -2.86
C THR A 123 4.11 -6.13 -2.57
N TRP A 124 4.11 -5.73 -1.30
CA TRP A 124 4.06 -4.32 -0.93
C TRP A 124 5.23 -3.54 -1.51
N GLN A 125 6.45 -4.10 -1.41
CA GLN A 125 7.63 -3.45 -1.97
C GLN A 125 7.45 -3.19 -3.47
N ALA A 126 6.95 -4.18 -4.19
CA ALA A 126 6.69 -4.04 -5.62
C ALA A 126 5.61 -3.01 -5.91
N LEU A 127 4.54 -2.99 -5.10
CA LEU A 127 3.43 -2.05 -5.30
C LEU A 127 3.84 -0.60 -5.08
N VAL A 128 4.65 -0.35 -4.04
CA VAL A 128 4.99 1.03 -3.65
C VAL A 128 6.28 1.54 -4.26
N SER A 129 7.09 0.66 -4.85
CA SER A 129 8.39 1.03 -5.37
C SER A 129 8.26 1.79 -6.68
N GLY A 130 8.77 3.00 -6.70
CA GLY A 130 8.82 3.79 -7.92
C GLY A 130 9.76 3.20 -8.98
N ALA A 131 10.73 2.42 -8.56
CA ALA A 131 11.67 1.78 -9.49
C ALA A 131 10.97 0.84 -10.45
N LEU A 132 9.84 0.26 -10.03
CA LEU A 132 9.10 -0.69 -10.84
C LEU A 132 8.10 -0.02 -11.76
N SER A 133 7.84 1.26 -11.57
CA SER A 133 6.95 2.03 -12.42
C SER A 133 7.69 2.72 -13.56
N GLY A 134 8.99 2.64 -13.53
CA GLY A 134 9.84 3.24 -14.56
C GLY A 134 9.72 2.58 -15.89
#